data_abdec74e47c4d21680c723004bf7aafa
#
_entry.id   abdec74e47c4d21680c723004bf7aafa
#
_cell.length_a   1.000
_cell.length_b   1.000
_cell.length_c   1.000
_cell.angle_alpha   90.00
_cell.angle_beta   90.00
_cell.angle_gamma   90.00
#
_symmetry.space_group_name_H-M   'P 1'
#
loop_
_entity.id
_entity.type
_entity.pdbx_description
1 polymer ?
#
loop_
_entity_poly.entity_id
_entity_poly.type
_entity_poly.pdbx_seq_one_letter_code
_entity_poly.pdbx_strand_id
1 'polypeptide(L)'
;MIPVSKTLETDIAVVGGGIGGLCAAIAAAEGGARVTVLEKANTKRSGSGATGNDHFACYYPKQHGGDIRPILRELLDSLVGLCHDPLLSLRFLERSISIVDKWHEWGINMKPFAEDYVFMGHAYPDRPRIWLKYDGHNQKEALTRQAKKVGVTIVNHHPAVDLMRDEQGITGVLALDVSGETPSFTFVKARKVILATGTANRLYPAAGSPGWPFNTAFCPACAGAAQAQGWRIGAKLVNMELPNRHAGPKFFARAGKSTWIGVYRYLINGMKTSGKKRDNLGSIGKSFRRGCNSIAESATKKEGNQPSFFVGG
;
A
#
# COMPACT_ATOMS: atom_id res chain seq x y z
N MET A 1 -6.38 14.42 -34.12
CA MET A 1 -5.64 13.17 -33.81
C MET A 1 -4.48 13.54 -32.89
N ILE A 2 -4.30 12.89 -31.74
CA ILE A 2 -3.17 13.15 -30.83
C ILE A 2 -1.94 12.45 -31.42
N PRO A 3 -0.82 13.14 -31.68
CA PRO A 3 0.36 12.53 -32.28
C PRO A 3 1.16 11.70 -31.24
N VAL A 4 1.87 10.69 -31.73
CA VAL A 4 2.96 10.05 -30.96
C VAL A 4 4.19 10.92 -31.15
N SER A 5 4.59 11.64 -30.10
CA SER A 5 5.69 12.61 -30.17
C SER A 5 7.02 12.04 -29.70
N LYS A 6 6.99 10.94 -28.94
CA LYS A 6 8.18 10.37 -28.29
C LYS A 6 8.11 8.85 -28.25
N THR A 7 9.24 8.22 -28.53
CA THR A 7 9.47 6.79 -28.27
C THR A 7 10.64 6.61 -27.30
N LEU A 8 10.44 5.78 -26.28
CA LEU A 8 11.48 5.35 -25.35
C LEU A 8 11.69 3.86 -25.50
N GLU A 9 12.91 3.38 -25.32
CA GLU A 9 13.23 1.96 -25.31
C GLU A 9 13.79 1.52 -23.95
N THR A 10 13.28 0.41 -23.46
CA THR A 10 13.66 -0.14 -22.14
C THR A 10 13.52 -1.66 -22.16
N ASP A 11 14.14 -2.37 -21.22
CA ASP A 11 13.92 -3.81 -21.08
C ASP A 11 12.63 -4.09 -20.34
N ILE A 12 12.35 -3.29 -19.29
CA ILE A 12 11.15 -3.42 -18.46
C ILE A 12 10.47 -2.06 -18.31
N ALA A 13 9.20 -1.98 -18.69
CA ALA A 13 8.34 -0.86 -18.36
C ALA A 13 7.52 -1.17 -17.10
N VAL A 14 7.55 -0.27 -16.12
CA VAL A 14 6.74 -0.38 -14.89
C VAL A 14 5.64 0.67 -14.96
N VAL A 15 4.40 0.23 -14.97
CA VAL A 15 3.22 1.10 -14.99
C VAL A 15 2.76 1.36 -13.57
N GLY A 16 2.94 2.59 -13.11
CA GLY A 16 2.63 3.04 -11.75
C GLY A 16 3.87 3.17 -10.85
N GLY A 17 4.17 4.40 -10.47
CA GLY A 17 5.27 4.76 -9.56
C GLY A 17 4.87 4.78 -8.09
N GLY A 18 3.93 3.92 -7.68
CA GLY A 18 3.59 3.64 -6.28
C GLY A 18 4.72 2.92 -5.54
N ILE A 19 4.50 2.53 -4.27
CA ILE A 19 5.48 1.78 -3.48
C ILE A 19 5.88 0.49 -4.22
N GLY A 20 4.91 -0.32 -4.64
CA GLY A 20 5.16 -1.58 -5.33
C GLY A 20 5.91 -1.40 -6.65
N GLY A 21 5.53 -0.39 -7.45
CA GLY A 21 6.19 -0.11 -8.72
C GLY A 21 7.63 0.38 -8.56
N LEU A 22 7.88 1.26 -7.60
CA LEU A 22 9.25 1.72 -7.31
C LEU A 22 10.13 0.57 -6.78
N CYS A 23 9.61 -0.27 -5.88
CA CYS A 23 10.36 -1.45 -5.40
C CYS A 23 10.66 -2.44 -6.53
N ALA A 24 9.68 -2.72 -7.40
CA ALA A 24 9.88 -3.59 -8.55
C ALA A 24 10.91 -3.01 -9.54
N ALA A 25 10.84 -1.70 -9.79
CA ALA A 25 11.78 -1.01 -10.67
C ALA A 25 13.21 -1.04 -10.11
N ILE A 26 13.38 -0.79 -8.81
CA ILE A 26 14.69 -0.85 -8.13
C ILE A 26 15.26 -2.28 -8.26
N ALA A 27 14.48 -3.30 -7.89
CA ALA A 27 14.92 -4.68 -7.95
C ALA A 27 15.30 -5.12 -9.38
N ALA A 28 14.54 -4.70 -10.37
CA ALA A 28 14.85 -5.00 -11.78
C ALA A 28 16.14 -4.30 -12.26
N ALA A 29 16.33 -3.04 -11.86
CA ALA A 29 17.55 -2.29 -12.21
C ALA A 29 18.79 -2.81 -11.48
N GLU A 30 18.67 -3.19 -10.21
CA GLU A 30 19.74 -3.90 -9.46
C GLU A 30 20.10 -5.24 -10.13
N GLY A 31 19.12 -5.88 -10.79
CA GLY A 31 19.33 -7.08 -11.64
C GLY A 31 19.92 -6.81 -13.02
N GLY A 32 20.29 -5.57 -13.35
CA GLY A 32 20.94 -5.19 -14.61
C GLY A 32 20.00 -4.82 -15.76
N ALA A 33 18.67 -4.77 -15.54
CA ALA A 33 17.72 -4.36 -16.57
C ALA A 33 17.67 -2.83 -16.71
N ARG A 34 17.51 -2.33 -17.94
CA ARG A 34 17.09 -0.95 -18.17
C ARG A 34 15.61 -0.84 -17.85
N VAL A 35 15.23 0.05 -16.92
CA VAL A 35 13.88 0.18 -16.41
C VAL A 35 13.34 1.58 -16.61
N THR A 36 12.11 1.66 -17.12
CA THR A 36 11.34 2.91 -17.20
C THR A 36 10.05 2.79 -16.38
N VAL A 37 9.86 3.71 -15.46
CA VAL A 37 8.61 3.84 -14.66
C VAL A 37 7.74 4.92 -15.30
N LEU A 38 6.52 4.55 -15.66
CA LEU A 38 5.46 5.47 -16.08
C LEU A 38 4.56 5.79 -14.89
N GLU A 39 4.48 7.05 -14.51
CA GLU A 39 3.67 7.50 -13.39
C GLU A 39 2.65 8.56 -13.85
N LYS A 40 1.40 8.32 -13.52
CA LYS A 40 0.30 9.23 -13.90
C LYS A 40 0.42 10.61 -13.27
N ALA A 41 0.94 10.70 -12.05
CA ALA A 41 1.17 11.95 -11.34
C ALA A 41 2.67 12.16 -11.10
N ASN A 42 3.12 12.07 -9.86
CA ASN A 42 4.54 12.22 -9.50
C ASN A 42 4.93 11.15 -8.48
N THR A 43 6.00 10.41 -8.74
CA THR A 43 6.47 9.30 -7.89
C THR A 43 6.70 9.70 -6.45
N LYS A 44 7.06 10.94 -6.16
CA LYS A 44 7.30 11.41 -4.79
C LYS A 44 6.04 11.46 -3.94
N ARG A 45 4.86 11.65 -4.58
CA ARG A 45 3.60 11.92 -3.85
C ARG A 45 2.37 11.26 -4.45
N SER A 46 2.52 10.22 -5.26
CA SER A 46 1.40 9.51 -5.88
C SER A 46 1.04 8.21 -5.15
N GLY A 47 -0.18 7.74 -5.42
CA GLY A 47 -0.69 6.47 -4.93
C GLY A 47 -1.11 6.47 -3.47
N SER A 48 -1.58 5.32 -3.00
CA SER A 48 -2.07 5.17 -1.62
C SER A 48 -0.97 5.30 -0.56
N GLY A 49 0.28 5.07 -0.92
CA GLY A 49 1.44 5.28 -0.04
C GLY A 49 1.96 6.72 0.04
N ALA A 50 1.33 7.70 -0.63
CA ALA A 50 1.85 9.08 -0.77
C ALA A 50 1.99 9.84 0.55
N THR A 51 1.17 9.57 1.56
CA THR A 51 1.25 10.21 2.88
C THR A 51 2.05 9.41 3.90
N GLY A 52 2.72 8.37 3.46
CA GLY A 52 3.40 7.44 4.33
C GLY A 52 2.50 6.31 4.83
N ASN A 53 3.13 5.22 5.18
CA ASN A 53 2.52 4.11 5.89
C ASN A 53 3.22 3.97 7.24
N ASP A 54 2.63 3.19 8.13
CA ASP A 54 3.15 3.03 9.48
C ASP A 54 3.35 1.58 9.90
N HIS A 55 2.94 0.63 9.06
CA HIS A 55 3.14 -0.80 9.31
C HIS A 55 2.97 -1.65 8.06
N PHE A 56 3.51 -2.84 8.06
CA PHE A 56 3.20 -3.93 7.12
C PHE A 56 3.55 -5.29 7.73
N ALA A 57 3.00 -6.38 7.17
CA ALA A 57 3.31 -7.73 7.63
C ALA A 57 4.78 -8.05 7.33
N CYS A 58 5.48 -8.59 8.34
CA CYS A 58 6.89 -8.95 8.21
C CYS A 58 7.22 -10.15 9.10
N TYR A 59 8.05 -11.06 8.60
CA TYR A 59 8.65 -12.11 9.37
C TYR A 59 10.07 -11.73 9.80
N TYR A 60 10.33 -11.77 11.09
CA TYR A 60 11.61 -11.48 11.69
C TYR A 60 12.00 -12.61 12.64
N PRO A 61 12.97 -13.48 12.28
CA PRO A 61 13.31 -14.67 13.08
C PRO A 61 13.65 -14.39 14.53
N LYS A 62 14.31 -13.27 14.83
CA LYS A 62 14.64 -12.88 16.19
C LYS A 62 13.39 -12.65 17.08
N GLN A 63 12.30 -12.16 16.49
CA GLN A 63 11.03 -11.93 17.18
C GLN A 63 10.08 -13.13 17.12
N HIS A 64 10.07 -13.85 16.00
CA HIS A 64 9.07 -14.85 15.69
C HIS A 64 9.56 -16.29 15.81
N GLY A 65 10.87 -16.50 16.09
CA GLY A 65 11.51 -17.81 16.05
C GLY A 65 11.86 -18.28 14.64
N GLY A 66 12.46 -19.46 14.53
CA GLY A 66 12.93 -20.01 13.25
C GLY A 66 11.83 -20.60 12.35
N ASP A 67 10.63 -20.80 12.87
CA ASP A 67 9.51 -21.36 12.11
C ASP A 67 8.60 -20.26 11.55
N ILE A 68 8.58 -20.09 10.24
CA ILE A 68 7.76 -19.10 9.54
C ILE A 68 6.27 -19.49 9.46
N ARG A 69 5.93 -20.77 9.64
CA ARG A 69 4.57 -21.27 9.43
C ARG A 69 3.49 -20.62 10.30
N PRO A 70 3.70 -20.34 11.59
CA PRO A 70 2.73 -19.63 12.42
C PRO A 70 2.45 -18.22 11.88
N ILE A 71 3.47 -17.53 11.36
CA ILE A 71 3.36 -16.17 10.82
C ILE A 71 2.62 -16.18 9.48
N LEU A 72 2.93 -17.16 8.63
CA LEU A 72 2.20 -17.37 7.38
C LEU A 72 0.72 -17.66 7.64
N ARG A 73 0.41 -18.53 8.60
CA ARG A 73 -0.98 -18.84 9.00
C ARG A 73 -1.69 -17.58 9.50
N GLU A 74 -1.05 -16.79 10.37
CA GLU A 74 -1.63 -15.53 10.85
C GLU A 74 -1.90 -14.56 9.70
N LEU A 75 -1.00 -14.44 8.72
CA LEU A 75 -1.22 -13.60 7.56
C LEU A 75 -2.39 -14.08 6.70
N LEU A 76 -2.49 -15.39 6.45
CA LEU A 76 -3.54 -15.98 5.62
C LEU A 76 -4.91 -15.97 6.32
N ASP A 77 -4.95 -16.17 7.63
CA ASP A 77 -6.17 -16.13 8.45
C ASP A 77 -6.64 -14.70 8.76
N SER A 78 -5.81 -13.70 8.46
CA SER A 78 -6.18 -12.30 8.65
C SER A 78 -7.13 -11.83 7.55
N LEU A 79 -7.83 -10.71 7.80
CA LEU A 79 -8.74 -10.09 6.83
C LEU A 79 -8.08 -9.72 5.50
N VAL A 80 -6.76 -9.54 5.50
CA VAL A 80 -6.00 -9.21 4.28
C VAL A 80 -5.51 -10.45 3.53
N GLY A 81 -5.58 -11.64 4.15
CA GLY A 81 -4.99 -12.88 3.61
C GLY A 81 -5.96 -13.86 2.97
N LEU A 82 -7.27 -13.75 3.24
CA LEU A 82 -8.27 -14.77 2.92
C LEU A 82 -8.31 -15.28 1.47
N CYS A 83 -7.81 -14.51 0.52
CA CYS A 83 -7.83 -14.85 -0.90
C CYS A 83 -6.44 -14.76 -1.53
N HIS A 84 -5.39 -14.77 -0.74
CA HIS A 84 -4.02 -14.74 -1.22
C HIS A 84 -3.51 -16.13 -1.54
N ASP A 85 -2.67 -16.23 -2.56
CA ASP A 85 -1.88 -17.41 -2.82
C ASP A 85 -0.92 -17.67 -1.65
N PRO A 86 -1.01 -18.83 -0.97
CA PRO A 86 -0.14 -19.13 0.18
C PRO A 86 1.35 -19.14 -0.18
N LEU A 87 1.69 -19.59 -1.39
CA LEU A 87 3.08 -19.64 -1.83
C LEU A 87 3.64 -18.24 -2.07
N LEU A 88 2.85 -17.36 -2.68
CA LEU A 88 3.23 -15.95 -2.85
C LEU A 88 3.37 -15.25 -1.49
N SER A 89 2.46 -15.52 -0.55
CA SER A 89 2.50 -14.98 0.82
C SER A 89 3.74 -15.48 1.58
N LEU A 90 4.10 -16.74 1.42
CA LEU A 90 5.34 -17.31 1.99
C LEU A 90 6.57 -16.58 1.42
N ARG A 91 6.68 -16.45 0.11
CA ARG A 91 7.79 -15.74 -0.55
C ARG A 91 7.90 -14.27 -0.12
N PHE A 92 6.77 -13.63 0.08
CA PHE A 92 6.72 -12.27 0.63
C PHE A 92 7.31 -12.21 2.05
N LEU A 93 6.87 -13.11 2.95
CA LEU A 93 7.36 -13.15 4.33
C LEU A 93 8.86 -13.50 4.41
N GLU A 94 9.33 -14.49 3.65
CA GLU A 94 10.74 -14.89 3.59
C GLU A 94 11.67 -13.72 3.24
N ARG A 95 11.20 -12.82 2.38
CA ARG A 95 11.99 -11.66 1.91
C ARG A 95 11.72 -10.38 2.69
N SER A 96 10.69 -10.35 3.53
CA SER A 96 10.21 -9.12 4.14
C SER A 96 11.27 -8.40 4.97
N ILE A 97 12.02 -9.12 5.80
CA ILE A 97 13.04 -8.49 6.66
C ILE A 97 14.20 -7.89 5.86
N SER A 98 14.66 -8.55 4.81
CA SER A 98 15.73 -8.01 3.97
C SER A 98 15.33 -6.71 3.26
N ILE A 99 14.05 -6.56 2.92
CA ILE A 99 13.52 -5.30 2.37
C ILE A 99 13.43 -4.23 3.44
N VAL A 100 13.06 -4.59 4.67
CA VAL A 100 13.06 -3.68 5.83
C VAL A 100 14.45 -3.11 6.07
N ASP A 101 15.49 -3.93 6.06
CA ASP A 101 16.89 -3.50 6.23
C ASP A 101 17.29 -2.54 5.11
N LYS A 102 17.02 -2.88 3.84
CA LYS A 102 17.27 -1.99 2.71
C LYS A 102 16.53 -0.65 2.83
N TRP A 103 15.27 -0.67 3.24
CA TRP A 103 14.50 0.57 3.42
C TRP A 103 15.10 1.46 4.51
N HIS A 104 15.59 0.84 5.58
CA HIS A 104 16.30 1.58 6.64
C HIS A 104 17.57 2.25 6.10
N GLU A 105 18.38 1.52 5.34
CA GLU A 105 19.57 2.04 4.66
C GLU A 105 19.25 3.16 3.67
N TRP A 106 18.09 3.13 3.01
CA TRP A 106 17.64 4.18 2.09
C TRP A 106 17.07 5.41 2.81
N GLY A 107 17.07 5.41 4.14
CA GLY A 107 16.65 6.53 4.99
C GLY A 107 15.17 6.55 5.35
N ILE A 108 14.49 5.40 5.26
CA ILE A 108 13.15 5.23 5.84
C ILE A 108 13.32 4.75 7.27
N ASN A 109 12.74 5.48 8.24
CA ASN A 109 12.94 5.11 9.64
C ASN A 109 12.13 3.86 10.03
N MET A 110 12.78 2.70 9.95
CA MET A 110 12.18 1.40 10.25
C MET A 110 12.17 1.08 11.76
N LYS A 111 12.86 1.88 12.58
CA LYS A 111 12.97 1.71 14.05
C LYS A 111 12.61 3.00 14.81
N PRO A 112 11.38 3.53 14.64
CA PRO A 112 11.04 4.84 15.22
C PRO A 112 10.71 4.80 16.72
N PHE A 113 10.60 3.61 17.34
CA PHE A 113 10.10 3.45 18.69
C PHE A 113 11.06 2.79 19.67
N ALA A 114 12.08 2.09 19.18
CA ALA A 114 13.06 1.37 19.97
C ALA A 114 14.34 1.15 19.15
N GLU A 115 15.38 0.61 19.77
CA GLU A 115 16.64 0.25 19.09
C GLU A 115 16.47 -0.90 18.10
N ASP A 116 15.47 -1.77 18.35
CA ASP A 116 15.13 -2.88 17.45
C ASP A 116 13.72 -2.70 16.84
N TYR A 117 13.35 -3.61 15.94
CA TYR A 117 12.06 -3.60 15.27
C TYR A 117 10.91 -3.84 16.24
N VAL A 118 9.84 -3.07 16.12
CA VAL A 118 8.64 -3.19 16.95
C VAL A 118 7.52 -3.80 16.14
N PHE A 119 6.93 -4.86 16.66
CA PHE A 119 5.81 -5.56 16.04
C PHE A 119 4.53 -5.40 16.84
N MET A 120 3.42 -5.29 16.14
CA MET A 120 2.09 -5.22 16.70
C MET A 120 1.24 -6.37 16.19
N GLY A 121 0.31 -6.82 17.05
CA GLY A 121 -0.79 -7.69 16.65
C GLY A 121 -2.03 -6.88 16.25
N HIS A 122 -2.99 -7.54 15.66
CA HIS A 122 -4.36 -7.08 15.61
C HIS A 122 -5.03 -7.24 16.99
N ALA A 123 -6.36 -7.13 17.04
CA ALA A 123 -7.14 -7.10 18.27
C ALA A 123 -7.08 -8.37 19.14
N TYR A 124 -6.41 -9.43 18.70
CA TYR A 124 -6.35 -10.71 19.39
C TYR A 124 -5.02 -10.89 20.11
N PRO A 125 -4.97 -10.86 21.45
CA PRO A 125 -3.73 -10.89 22.22
C PRO A 125 -2.91 -12.18 22.05
N ASP A 126 -3.57 -13.30 21.77
CA ASP A 126 -2.96 -14.62 21.67
C ASP A 126 -2.41 -14.96 20.28
N ARG A 127 -2.62 -14.07 19.30
CA ARG A 127 -2.11 -14.26 17.95
C ARG A 127 -0.71 -13.66 17.77
N PRO A 128 0.11 -14.20 16.86
CA PRO A 128 1.42 -13.65 16.53
C PRO A 128 1.34 -12.17 16.12
N ARG A 129 2.31 -11.37 16.57
CA ARG A 129 2.42 -9.95 16.25
C ARG A 129 3.21 -9.80 14.95
N ILE A 130 2.55 -9.80 13.81
CA ILE A 130 3.20 -9.82 12.50
C ILE A 130 3.38 -8.43 11.86
N TRP A 131 2.78 -7.37 12.43
CA TRP A 131 2.77 -6.04 11.83
C TRP A 131 3.95 -5.22 12.34
N LEU A 132 5.02 -5.17 11.54
CA LEU A 132 6.17 -4.32 11.81
C LEU A 132 5.78 -2.85 11.74
N LYS A 133 6.10 -2.09 12.79
CA LYS A 133 5.82 -0.64 12.87
C LYS A 133 7.02 0.16 12.40
N TYR A 134 6.77 1.16 11.55
CA TYR A 134 7.80 2.04 11.05
C TYR A 134 7.28 3.47 10.81
N ASP A 135 8.19 4.41 10.56
CA ASP A 135 7.87 5.76 10.15
C ASP A 135 8.10 5.93 8.66
N GLY A 136 7.04 5.76 7.88
CA GLY A 136 7.08 5.86 6.42
C GLY A 136 6.75 7.25 5.86
N HIS A 137 6.83 8.33 6.65
CA HIS A 137 6.43 9.67 6.19
C HIS A 137 7.18 10.12 4.92
N ASN A 138 8.44 9.71 4.77
CA ASN A 138 9.32 10.04 3.65
C ASN A 138 9.49 8.89 2.64
N GLN A 139 8.76 7.77 2.80
CA GLN A 139 9.03 6.55 2.04
C GLN A 139 8.97 6.74 0.52
N LYS A 140 8.04 7.55 0.02
CA LYS A 140 7.91 7.81 -1.42
C LYS A 140 9.08 8.62 -1.98
N GLU A 141 9.57 9.56 -1.23
CA GLU A 141 10.74 10.37 -1.60
C GLU A 141 12.02 9.52 -1.55
N ALA A 142 12.18 8.70 -0.51
CA ALA A 142 13.32 7.79 -0.37
C ALA A 142 13.36 6.75 -1.50
N LEU A 143 12.24 6.09 -1.79
CA LEU A 143 12.14 5.12 -2.89
C LEU A 143 12.36 5.77 -4.26
N THR A 144 11.83 6.98 -4.49
CA THR A 144 12.06 7.72 -5.74
C THR A 144 13.54 8.07 -5.90
N ARG A 145 14.20 8.49 -4.83
CA ARG A 145 15.65 8.79 -4.83
C ARG A 145 16.47 7.53 -5.10
N GLN A 146 16.14 6.42 -4.45
CA GLN A 146 16.82 5.15 -4.65
C GLN A 146 16.63 4.62 -6.08
N ALA A 147 15.43 4.68 -6.64
CA ALA A 147 15.17 4.28 -8.01
C ALA A 147 16.05 5.05 -9.00
N LYS A 148 16.16 6.38 -8.83
CA LYS A 148 17.05 7.19 -9.65
C LYS A 148 18.53 6.83 -9.46
N LYS A 149 18.96 6.54 -8.21
CA LYS A 149 20.33 6.17 -7.89
C LYS A 149 20.78 4.89 -8.61
N VAL A 150 19.87 3.91 -8.77
CA VAL A 150 20.14 2.65 -9.48
C VAL A 150 19.86 2.74 -10.99
N GLY A 151 19.65 3.93 -11.55
CA GLY A 151 19.53 4.15 -12.99
C GLY A 151 18.13 3.97 -13.59
N VAL A 152 17.07 3.91 -12.74
CA VAL A 152 15.69 3.85 -13.24
C VAL A 152 15.29 5.18 -13.87
N THR A 153 14.82 5.13 -15.11
CA THR A 153 14.19 6.27 -15.78
C THR A 153 12.76 6.46 -15.26
N ILE A 154 12.47 7.63 -14.70
CA ILE A 154 11.14 7.95 -14.15
C ILE A 154 10.47 8.99 -15.04
N VAL A 155 9.32 8.66 -15.60
CA VAL A 155 8.51 9.50 -16.46
C VAL A 155 7.20 9.82 -15.72
N ASN A 156 7.15 10.99 -15.09
CA ASN A 156 5.98 11.50 -14.39
C ASN A 156 4.99 12.16 -15.35
N HIS A 157 3.73 12.31 -14.93
CA HIS A 157 2.65 12.92 -15.74
C HIS A 157 2.36 12.15 -17.04
N HIS A 158 2.59 10.82 -17.01
CA HIS A 158 2.36 9.93 -18.14
C HIS A 158 1.43 8.77 -17.72
N PRO A 159 0.10 8.99 -17.64
CA PRO A 159 -0.83 7.90 -17.47
C PRO A 159 -0.71 6.91 -18.62
N ALA A 160 -0.52 5.63 -18.30
CA ALA A 160 -0.58 4.57 -19.30
C ALA A 160 -2.03 4.42 -19.78
N VAL A 161 -2.23 4.48 -21.08
CA VAL A 161 -3.55 4.40 -21.69
C VAL A 161 -3.82 3.06 -22.35
N ASP A 162 -2.77 2.39 -22.83
CA ASP A 162 -2.92 1.04 -23.38
C ASP A 162 -1.63 0.21 -23.31
N LEU A 163 -1.80 -1.11 -23.36
CA LEU A 163 -0.71 -2.08 -23.50
C LEU A 163 -0.66 -2.55 -24.94
N MET A 164 0.50 -2.40 -25.54
CA MET A 164 0.71 -2.78 -26.93
C MET A 164 1.23 -4.21 -27.04
N ARG A 165 0.67 -4.96 -27.97
CA ARG A 165 1.08 -6.35 -28.23
C ARG A 165 1.03 -6.66 -29.72
N ASP A 166 1.82 -7.63 -30.12
CA ASP A 166 1.77 -8.32 -31.41
C ASP A 166 1.50 -9.82 -31.21
N GLU A 167 1.73 -10.61 -32.24
CA GLU A 167 1.58 -12.06 -32.21
C GLU A 167 2.59 -12.75 -31.26
N GLN A 168 3.73 -12.12 -31.00
CA GLN A 168 4.81 -12.64 -30.16
C GLN A 168 4.65 -12.26 -28.68
N GLY A 169 3.77 -11.30 -28.37
CA GLY A 169 3.49 -10.88 -27.00
C GLY A 169 3.46 -9.37 -26.82
N ILE A 170 3.82 -8.93 -25.62
CA ILE A 170 3.86 -7.49 -25.28
C ILE A 170 5.03 -6.80 -25.99
N THR A 171 4.74 -5.68 -26.65
CA THR A 171 5.72 -4.83 -27.32
C THR A 171 6.01 -3.54 -26.55
N GLY A 172 5.11 -3.12 -25.67
CA GLY A 172 5.31 -1.91 -24.87
C GLY A 172 4.04 -1.34 -24.25
N VAL A 173 4.13 -0.06 -23.90
CA VAL A 173 3.07 0.70 -23.25
C VAL A 173 2.87 2.01 -23.98
N LEU A 174 1.63 2.32 -24.32
CA LEU A 174 1.24 3.64 -24.81
C LEU A 174 0.83 4.50 -23.60
N ALA A 175 1.45 5.64 -23.44
CA ALA A 175 1.15 6.59 -22.38
C ALA A 175 0.78 7.96 -22.97
N LEU A 176 -0.02 8.73 -22.25
CA LEU A 176 -0.36 10.09 -22.61
C LEU A 176 0.52 11.04 -21.81
N ASP A 177 1.33 11.83 -22.48
CA ASP A 177 2.04 12.94 -21.85
C ASP A 177 1.07 14.09 -21.58
N VAL A 178 0.85 14.37 -20.31
CA VAL A 178 0.02 15.49 -19.82
C VAL A 178 0.85 16.50 -19.04
N SER A 179 2.15 16.55 -19.27
CA SER A 179 3.06 17.48 -18.59
C SER A 179 3.03 18.90 -19.17
N GLY A 180 2.61 19.05 -20.42
CA GLY A 180 2.48 20.32 -21.13
C GLY A 180 1.03 20.74 -21.38
N GLU A 181 0.85 21.88 -22.03
CA GLU A 181 -0.49 22.40 -22.39
C GLU A 181 -1.17 21.53 -23.45
N THR A 182 -0.40 20.97 -24.37
CA THR A 182 -0.93 20.12 -25.45
C THR A 182 -0.54 18.66 -25.16
N PRO A 183 -1.53 17.78 -24.92
CA PRO A 183 -1.25 16.35 -24.71
C PRO A 183 -0.65 15.70 -25.97
N SER A 184 0.28 14.74 -25.75
CA SER A 184 0.85 13.92 -26.81
C SER A 184 1.05 12.49 -26.34
N PHE A 185 1.13 11.54 -27.27
CA PHE A 185 1.43 10.17 -26.90
C PHE A 185 2.93 9.91 -26.78
N THR A 186 3.32 9.18 -25.74
CA THR A 186 4.64 8.56 -25.58
C THR A 186 4.50 7.05 -25.70
N PHE A 187 5.22 6.45 -26.63
CA PHE A 187 5.33 4.99 -26.71
C PHE A 187 6.59 4.53 -25.97
N VAL A 188 6.40 3.64 -25.00
CA VAL A 188 7.52 2.98 -24.28
C VAL A 188 7.62 1.57 -24.79
N LYS A 189 8.56 1.32 -25.71
CA LYS A 189 8.88 0.01 -26.22
C LYS A 189 9.59 -0.80 -25.13
N ALA A 190 9.04 -1.97 -24.77
CA ALA A 190 9.54 -2.79 -23.68
C ALA A 190 9.34 -4.28 -23.93
N ARG A 191 10.32 -5.08 -23.53
CA ARG A 191 10.25 -6.54 -23.63
C ARG A 191 9.33 -7.16 -22.58
N LYS A 192 9.18 -6.51 -21.44
CA LYS A 192 8.31 -6.91 -20.32
C LYS A 192 7.63 -5.69 -19.71
N VAL A 193 6.43 -5.91 -19.18
CA VAL A 193 5.66 -4.87 -18.49
C VAL A 193 5.25 -5.37 -17.12
N ILE A 194 5.46 -4.52 -16.11
CA ILE A 194 4.99 -4.75 -14.74
C ILE A 194 3.86 -3.76 -14.46
N LEU A 195 2.67 -4.28 -14.16
CA LEU A 195 1.52 -3.46 -13.76
C LEU A 195 1.51 -3.29 -12.24
N ALA A 196 1.69 -2.05 -11.77
CA ALA A 196 1.79 -1.70 -10.36
C ALA A 196 0.92 -0.48 -10.01
N THR A 197 -0.27 -0.38 -10.58
CA THR A 197 -1.14 0.79 -10.51
C THR A 197 -2.02 0.86 -9.26
N GLY A 198 -1.82 -0.05 -8.31
CA GLY A 198 -2.60 -0.11 -7.07
C GLY A 198 -3.97 -0.74 -7.27
N THR A 199 -4.80 -0.58 -6.28
CA THR A 199 -6.13 -1.21 -6.20
C THR A 199 -7.17 -0.43 -6.98
N ALA A 200 -8.20 -1.13 -7.48
CA ALA A 200 -9.31 -0.53 -8.22
C ALA A 200 -10.34 0.14 -7.28
N ASN A 201 -9.95 1.26 -6.68
CA ASN A 201 -10.72 1.91 -5.61
C ASN A 201 -12.05 2.53 -6.08
N ARG A 202 -12.27 2.66 -7.37
CA ARG A 202 -13.49 3.24 -7.95
C ARG A 202 -14.38 2.23 -8.65
N LEU A 203 -14.07 0.96 -8.52
CA LEU A 203 -14.85 -0.10 -9.16
C LEU A 203 -16.06 -0.52 -8.30
N TYR A 204 -15.93 -0.41 -6.98
CA TYR A 204 -16.95 -0.85 -6.03
C TYR A 204 -17.41 0.30 -5.14
N PRO A 205 -18.70 0.28 -4.70
CA PRO A 205 -19.22 1.23 -3.73
C PRO A 205 -18.45 1.18 -2.40
N ALA A 206 -18.39 2.29 -1.69
CA ALA A 206 -17.81 2.33 -0.36
C ALA A 206 -18.62 1.52 0.64
N ALA A 207 -17.96 0.66 1.41
CA ALA A 207 -18.62 -0.24 2.36
C ALA A 207 -19.36 0.50 3.50
N GLY A 208 -18.86 1.66 3.91
CA GLY A 208 -19.39 2.40 5.07
C GLY A 208 -20.42 3.49 4.75
N SER A 209 -20.76 3.69 3.48
CA SER A 209 -21.65 4.77 3.07
C SER A 209 -22.34 4.41 1.75
N PRO A 210 -23.55 3.82 1.80
CA PRO A 210 -24.25 3.33 0.61
C PRO A 210 -24.46 4.37 -0.50
N GLY A 211 -24.55 5.64 -0.15
CA GLY A 211 -24.66 6.73 -1.13
C GLY A 211 -23.34 7.26 -1.65
N TRP A 212 -22.21 6.69 -1.25
CA TRP A 212 -20.88 7.13 -1.67
C TRP A 212 -20.25 6.16 -2.66
N PRO A 213 -19.97 6.56 -3.90
CA PRO A 213 -19.57 5.63 -4.95
C PRO A 213 -18.10 5.14 -4.85
N PHE A 214 -17.31 5.65 -3.90
CA PHE A 214 -15.87 5.39 -3.84
C PHE A 214 -15.42 4.91 -2.48
N ASN A 215 -14.37 4.06 -2.48
CA ASN A 215 -13.59 3.83 -1.28
C ASN A 215 -12.74 5.07 -0.98
N THR A 216 -13.04 5.74 0.13
CA THR A 216 -12.44 7.02 0.49
C THR A 216 -11.09 6.91 1.21
N ALA A 217 -10.72 5.72 1.66
CA ALA A 217 -9.48 5.51 2.42
C ALA A 217 -8.23 5.36 1.55
N PHE A 218 -8.41 5.07 0.26
CA PHE A 218 -7.32 4.88 -0.70
C PHE A 218 -7.26 6.00 -1.74
N CYS A 219 -6.17 6.04 -2.49
CA CYS A 219 -5.97 7.03 -3.53
C CYS A 219 -7.09 6.96 -4.59
N PRO A 220 -7.89 8.02 -4.77
CA PRO A 220 -8.99 8.02 -5.74
C PRO A 220 -8.51 7.94 -7.19
N ALA A 221 -7.24 8.21 -7.45
CA ALA A 221 -6.64 8.08 -8.77
C ALA A 221 -6.37 6.64 -9.18
N CYS A 222 -6.42 5.67 -8.26
CA CYS A 222 -6.32 4.23 -8.55
C CYS A 222 -7.69 3.72 -9.03
N ALA A 223 -7.96 3.85 -10.34
CA ALA A 223 -9.29 3.64 -10.91
C ALA A 223 -9.49 2.27 -11.59
N GLY A 224 -8.49 1.38 -11.54
CA GLY A 224 -8.60 0.05 -12.16
C GLY A 224 -8.18 0.00 -13.64
N ALA A 225 -7.57 1.06 -14.17
CA ALA A 225 -7.21 1.12 -15.59
C ALA A 225 -6.24 0.01 -16.03
N ALA A 226 -5.23 -0.33 -15.20
CA ALA A 226 -4.30 -1.41 -15.54
C ALA A 226 -4.92 -2.79 -15.46
N GLN A 227 -5.87 -3.01 -14.54
CA GLN A 227 -6.64 -4.24 -14.51
C GLN A 227 -7.44 -4.41 -15.81
N ALA A 228 -8.11 -3.36 -16.27
CA ALA A 228 -8.84 -3.37 -17.55
C ALA A 228 -7.90 -3.58 -18.74
N GLN A 229 -6.74 -2.91 -18.77
CA GLN A 229 -5.74 -3.09 -19.83
C GLN A 229 -5.18 -4.51 -19.83
N GLY A 230 -4.82 -5.04 -18.67
CA GLY A 230 -4.33 -6.41 -18.54
C GLY A 230 -5.35 -7.43 -18.99
N TRP A 231 -6.61 -7.27 -18.61
CA TRP A 231 -7.68 -8.17 -19.04
C TRP A 231 -7.88 -8.15 -20.56
N ARG A 232 -7.86 -6.98 -21.19
CA ARG A 232 -8.00 -6.84 -22.65
C ARG A 232 -6.92 -7.59 -23.44
N ILE A 233 -5.73 -7.71 -22.90
CA ILE A 233 -4.63 -8.45 -23.54
C ILE A 233 -4.54 -9.93 -23.11
N GLY A 234 -5.53 -10.42 -22.34
CA GLY A 234 -5.64 -11.82 -21.94
C GLY A 234 -4.95 -12.17 -20.61
N ALA A 235 -4.56 -11.20 -19.79
CA ALA A 235 -4.05 -11.48 -18.45
C ALA A 235 -5.15 -12.06 -17.57
N LYS A 236 -4.79 -13.06 -16.76
CA LYS A 236 -5.69 -13.61 -15.73
C LYS A 236 -5.79 -12.63 -14.58
N LEU A 237 -7.01 -12.30 -14.17
CA LEU A 237 -7.30 -11.47 -13.00
C LEU A 237 -7.81 -12.37 -11.88
N VAL A 238 -7.42 -12.05 -10.63
CA VAL A 238 -7.86 -12.74 -9.42
C VAL A 238 -8.48 -11.74 -8.45
N ASN A 239 -9.42 -12.21 -7.63
CA ASN A 239 -10.06 -11.44 -6.56
C ASN A 239 -10.81 -10.18 -7.06
N MET A 240 -11.21 -10.13 -8.33
CA MET A 240 -11.92 -8.98 -8.87
C MET A 240 -13.35 -8.87 -8.31
N GLU A 241 -13.91 -9.93 -7.77
CA GLU A 241 -15.19 -9.96 -7.05
C GLU A 241 -15.10 -9.38 -5.63
N LEU A 242 -13.89 -9.24 -5.09
CA LEU A 242 -13.68 -8.72 -3.75
C LEU A 242 -13.49 -7.20 -3.78
N PRO A 243 -14.43 -6.44 -3.23
CA PRO A 243 -14.23 -5.01 -3.11
C PRO A 243 -13.12 -4.74 -2.12
N ASN A 244 -12.15 -3.92 -2.51
CA ASN A 244 -11.15 -3.44 -1.56
C ASN A 244 -11.83 -2.48 -0.59
N ARG A 245 -12.13 -2.98 0.59
CA ARG A 245 -12.79 -2.24 1.66
C ARG A 245 -11.77 -1.82 2.70
N HIS A 246 -11.78 -0.55 3.04
CA HIS A 246 -11.05 -0.04 4.19
C HIS A 246 -12.02 0.78 5.03
N ALA A 247 -11.98 0.57 6.35
CA ALA A 247 -12.72 1.38 7.30
C ALA A 247 -12.10 2.80 7.36
N GLY A 248 -12.36 3.57 6.32
CA GLY A 248 -11.92 4.95 6.23
C GLY A 248 -13.00 5.92 6.70
N PRO A 249 -12.63 7.17 6.92
CA PRO A 249 -13.59 8.21 7.25
C PRO A 249 -14.61 8.39 6.13
N LYS A 250 -15.83 8.71 6.51
CA LYS A 250 -16.98 8.90 5.62
C LYS A 250 -16.78 9.96 4.53
N PHE A 251 -15.91 10.92 4.79
CA PHE A 251 -15.56 12.01 3.89
C PHE A 251 -14.08 11.90 3.52
N PHE A 252 -13.69 12.48 2.43
CA PHE A 252 -12.38 12.46 1.76
C PHE A 252 -11.18 12.87 2.66
N ALA A 253 -11.29 12.71 3.94
CA ALA A 253 -10.17 12.84 4.87
C ALA A 253 -9.40 11.53 4.83
N ARG A 254 -8.24 11.56 4.22
CA ARG A 254 -7.32 10.46 4.28
C ARG A 254 -7.00 10.17 5.74
N ALA A 255 -7.18 8.95 6.18
CA ALA A 255 -6.62 8.48 7.44
C ALA A 255 -5.09 8.59 7.31
N GLY A 256 -4.54 9.74 7.66
CA GLY A 256 -3.11 9.95 7.69
C GLY A 256 -2.48 9.10 8.78
N LYS A 257 -1.19 8.93 8.71
CA LYS A 257 -0.31 8.31 9.69
C LYS A 257 -0.72 8.57 11.16
N SER A 258 -1.20 9.78 11.46
CA SER A 258 -1.57 10.19 12.82
C SER A 258 -2.87 9.55 13.33
N THR A 259 -3.83 9.23 12.48
CA THR A 259 -5.13 8.72 12.90
C THR A 259 -5.03 7.30 13.45
N TRP A 260 -4.34 6.40 12.74
CA TRP A 260 -4.16 5.02 13.17
C TRP A 260 -3.13 4.88 14.29
N ILE A 261 -2.01 5.60 14.24
CA ILE A 261 -1.02 5.62 15.31
C ILE A 261 -1.66 6.16 16.61
N GLY A 262 -2.53 7.13 16.52
CA GLY A 262 -3.31 7.63 17.66
C GLY A 262 -4.15 6.51 18.29
N VAL A 263 -4.97 5.85 17.52
CA VAL A 263 -5.85 4.77 17.98
C VAL A 263 -5.03 3.61 18.58
N TYR A 264 -4.01 3.14 17.90
CA TYR A 264 -3.17 2.04 18.42
C TYR A 264 -2.34 2.43 19.65
N ARG A 265 -1.85 3.66 19.77
CA ARG A 265 -1.21 4.12 21.00
C ARG A 265 -2.15 4.07 22.20
N TYR A 266 -3.42 4.35 22.03
CA TYR A 266 -4.39 4.27 23.11
C TYR A 266 -4.76 2.84 23.49
N LEU A 267 -4.80 1.93 22.55
CA LEU A 267 -5.04 0.49 22.80
C LEU A 267 -3.82 -0.18 23.47
N ILE A 268 -2.59 0.27 23.14
CA ILE A 268 -1.34 -0.30 23.67
C ILE A 268 -0.92 0.35 24.99
N ASN A 269 -1.27 1.59 25.25
CA ASN A 269 -0.92 2.29 26.49
C ASN A 269 -1.72 1.85 27.73
N GLY A 270 -2.57 0.84 27.61
CA GLY A 270 -2.92 -0.01 28.73
C GLY A 270 -1.72 -0.82 29.27
N MET A 271 -0.65 -0.97 28.47
CA MET A 271 0.64 -1.53 28.89
C MET A 271 1.60 -0.38 29.16
N LYS A 272 2.08 -0.31 30.39
CA LYS A 272 3.03 0.69 30.91
C LYS A 272 4.23 0.84 29.98
N THR A 273 4.35 1.98 29.29
CA THR A 273 5.63 2.52 28.86
C THR A 273 5.97 3.70 29.74
N SER A 274 7.04 3.56 30.47
CA SER A 274 7.58 4.53 31.40
C SER A 274 7.99 5.82 30.68
N GLY A 275 7.53 6.96 31.20
CA GLY A 275 8.29 8.19 31.29
C GLY A 275 8.39 9.10 30.07
N LYS A 276 7.85 10.28 30.24
CA LYS A 276 8.19 11.57 29.58
C LYS A 276 7.66 11.82 28.18
N LYS A 277 6.36 11.93 28.04
CA LYS A 277 5.63 12.88 27.16
C LYS A 277 4.13 12.77 27.42
N ARG A 278 3.72 12.91 28.68
CA ARG A 278 2.32 12.72 29.12
C ARG A 278 1.42 13.95 28.98
N ASP A 279 1.97 15.15 28.88
CA ASP A 279 1.19 16.32 29.29
C ASP A 279 0.32 16.97 28.22
N ASN A 280 0.59 16.72 26.91
CA ASN A 280 -0.24 17.32 25.85
C ASN A 280 -1.23 16.35 25.16
N LEU A 281 -1.21 15.07 25.49
CA LEU A 281 -2.11 14.05 24.90
C LEU A 281 -3.16 13.52 25.88
N GLY A 282 -3.03 13.85 27.16
CA GLY A 282 -3.92 13.37 28.23
C GLY A 282 -5.36 13.85 28.10
N SER A 283 -5.58 15.07 27.59
CA SER A 283 -6.91 15.65 27.42
C SER A 283 -7.67 15.04 26.24
N ILE A 284 -6.98 14.79 25.12
CA ILE A 284 -7.56 14.16 23.94
C ILE A 284 -7.88 12.69 24.21
N GLY A 285 -7.01 11.99 24.97
CA GLY A 285 -7.22 10.59 25.34
C GLY A 285 -8.41 10.37 26.28
N LYS A 286 -8.66 11.27 27.20
CA LYS A 286 -9.81 11.21 28.11
C LYS A 286 -11.12 11.46 27.35
N SER A 287 -11.12 12.36 26.37
CA SER A 287 -12.28 12.64 25.53
C SER A 287 -12.62 11.43 24.64
N PHE A 288 -11.59 10.78 24.05
CA PHE A 288 -11.79 9.62 23.19
C PHE A 288 -12.26 8.38 23.95
N ARG A 289 -11.73 8.11 25.16
CA ARG A 289 -12.21 7.03 26.03
C ARG A 289 -13.68 7.22 26.41
N ARG A 290 -14.12 8.45 26.73
CA ARG A 290 -15.54 8.72 26.99
C ARG A 290 -16.40 8.51 25.75
N GLY A 291 -15.93 8.91 24.56
CA GLY A 291 -16.63 8.67 23.31
C GLY A 291 -16.78 7.19 22.96
N CYS A 292 -15.72 6.39 23.10
CA CYS A 292 -15.79 4.95 22.84
C CYS A 292 -16.64 4.20 23.87
N ASN A 293 -16.55 4.56 25.15
CA ASN A 293 -17.39 3.94 26.19
C ASN A 293 -18.85 4.31 26.00
N SER A 294 -19.18 5.55 25.63
CA SER A 294 -20.57 5.96 25.37
C SER A 294 -21.15 5.27 24.12
N ILE A 295 -20.34 4.99 23.10
CA ILE A 295 -20.76 4.23 21.92
C ILE A 295 -20.96 2.75 22.28
N ALA A 296 -20.08 2.15 23.07
CA ALA A 296 -20.21 0.80 23.54
C ALA A 296 -21.44 0.64 24.46
N GLU A 297 -21.66 1.57 25.40
CA GLU A 297 -22.81 1.58 26.28
C GLU A 297 -24.14 1.85 25.56
N SER A 298 -24.14 2.66 24.49
CA SER A 298 -25.32 2.88 23.67
C SER A 298 -25.66 1.70 22.78
N ALA A 299 -24.66 0.96 22.30
CA ALA A 299 -24.84 -0.26 21.52
C ALA A 299 -25.41 -1.39 22.38
N THR A 300 -24.90 -1.55 23.60
CA THR A 300 -25.38 -2.60 24.54
C THR A 300 -26.78 -2.30 25.09
N LYS A 301 -27.22 -1.05 25.14
CA LYS A 301 -28.59 -0.69 25.55
C LYS A 301 -29.66 -0.81 24.45
N LYS A 302 -29.26 -0.85 23.17
CA LYS A 302 -30.19 -0.95 22.04
C LYS A 302 -30.46 -2.37 21.55
N GLU A 303 -29.57 -3.29 21.81
CA GLU A 303 -29.73 -4.68 21.39
C GLU A 303 -29.62 -5.59 22.62
N GLY A 304 -30.73 -6.19 23.02
CA GLY A 304 -30.77 -7.15 24.10
C GLY A 304 -29.81 -8.33 23.85
N ASN A 305 -28.76 -8.41 24.64
CA ASN A 305 -27.92 -9.59 24.89
C ASN A 305 -27.30 -10.36 23.69
N GLN A 306 -26.74 -9.68 22.71
CA GLN A 306 -25.72 -10.30 21.86
C GLN A 306 -24.61 -9.27 21.57
N PRO A 307 -23.33 -9.56 21.81
CA PRO A 307 -22.24 -8.67 21.44
C PRO A 307 -22.02 -8.71 19.93
N SER A 308 -22.49 -7.70 19.22
CA SER A 308 -22.12 -7.52 17.82
C SER A 308 -20.71 -6.94 17.73
N PHE A 309 -19.77 -7.77 17.36
CA PHE A 309 -18.41 -7.35 17.05
C PHE A 309 -18.38 -6.64 15.69
N PHE A 310 -18.12 -5.35 15.67
CA PHE A 310 -17.71 -4.65 14.46
C PHE A 310 -16.29 -5.07 14.11
N VAL A 311 -16.16 -5.99 13.19
CA VAL A 311 -14.89 -6.30 12.51
C VAL A 311 -14.75 -5.32 11.36
N GLY A 312 -13.93 -4.28 11.54
CA GLY A 312 -13.49 -3.44 10.44
C GLY A 312 -12.54 -4.23 9.54
N GLY A 313 -12.93 -4.44 8.29
CA GLY A 313 -12.10 -5.02 7.24
C GLY A 313 -11.11 -4.01 6.65
#